data_1b609be00553df9a032e9c5119bafa57
#
_entry.id   1b609be00553df9a032e9c5119bafa57
#
_cell.length_a   1.000
_cell.length_b   1.000
_cell.length_c   1.000
_cell.angle_alpha   90.00
_cell.angle_beta   90.00
_cell.angle_gamma   90.00
#
_symmetry.space_group_name_H-M   'P 1'
#
loop_
_entity.id
_entity.type
_entity.pdbx_description
1 polymer ?
#
loop_
_entity_poly.entity_id
_entity_poly.type
_entity_poly.pdbx_seq_one_letter_code
_entity_poly.pdbx_strand_id
1 'polypeptide(L)'
;GEADGAYCNEGIDYFEERAKGGAGLIITGANVVSTKYEPRPCTELSDFHHVERLNMLIERCHAYGAKVCVQLSPGLGRQQFTDPFTPPYSAGSVGAFWFPNLICKPFSKEDIHYLVEKVGYSASLAVNAGADCVELHAYGGYLLDQFHSVQWNNRTDEYGGTLENRMRFTLECIEAIKKNVPDTMPVLVKFTPHQRVEGFRTIDEGIEMAKILEKAGVDALHVDTGCYEEWFQAITTVYSKEGYKLDVQKAIKDVVSVPVLGDGNLKDPEVAKKAVEDGILDYVGLAHQMLADPYWPKKVKAHHEEDIAPCVGCNECLLAGFSGKHYYCAVNPLCYAEKAYALPLPNGQKRNVLVIGGGPAGMMAAITAKRR
;
A
#
# COMPACT_ATOMS: atom_id res chain seq x y z
N GLY A 1 3.14 -1.62 -13.92
CA GLY A 1 3.09 -0.40 -14.74
C GLY A 1 3.54 -0.66 -16.17
N GLU A 2 3.43 0.33 -17.01
CA GLU A 2 4.05 0.35 -18.33
C GLU A 2 5.58 0.44 -18.20
N ALA A 3 6.30 0.29 -19.32
CA ALA A 3 7.77 0.34 -19.33
C ALA A 3 8.33 1.72 -18.86
N ASP A 4 7.54 2.77 -18.96
CA ASP A 4 7.85 4.13 -18.52
C ASP A 4 7.43 4.43 -17.07
N GLY A 5 6.86 3.45 -16.35
CA GLY A 5 6.37 3.58 -14.99
C GLY A 5 4.91 4.02 -14.86
N ALA A 6 4.21 4.35 -15.96
CA ALA A 6 2.80 4.72 -15.93
C ALA A 6 1.89 3.52 -15.59
N TYR A 7 0.63 3.78 -15.25
CA TYR A 7 -0.37 2.73 -15.02
C TYR A 7 -0.77 2.03 -16.31
N CYS A 8 -0.59 0.69 -16.38
CA CYS A 8 -1.10 -0.12 -17.48
C CYS A 8 -2.63 -0.28 -17.42
N ASN A 9 -3.24 -0.72 -18.51
CA ASN A 9 -4.69 -0.91 -18.58
C ASN A 9 -5.17 -1.92 -17.53
N GLU A 10 -4.46 -3.01 -17.34
CA GLU A 10 -4.78 -4.04 -16.34
C GLU A 10 -4.73 -3.47 -14.92
N GLY A 11 -3.76 -2.58 -14.63
CA GLY A 11 -3.69 -1.88 -13.35
C GLY A 11 -4.88 -0.94 -13.12
N ILE A 12 -5.28 -0.21 -14.16
CA ILE A 12 -6.46 0.67 -14.11
C ILE A 12 -7.73 -0.17 -13.91
N ASP A 13 -7.90 -1.25 -14.65
CA ASP A 13 -9.04 -2.16 -14.54
C ASP A 13 -9.10 -2.83 -13.15
N TYR A 14 -7.94 -3.16 -12.58
CA TYR A 14 -7.81 -3.70 -11.23
C TYR A 14 -8.41 -2.72 -10.18
N PHE A 15 -8.03 -1.45 -10.21
CA PHE A 15 -8.56 -0.46 -9.26
C PHE A 15 -10.04 -0.15 -9.51
N GLU A 16 -10.46 -0.02 -10.77
CA GLU A 16 -11.86 0.15 -11.15
C GLU A 16 -12.76 -0.95 -10.58
N GLU A 17 -12.31 -2.22 -10.64
CA GLU A 17 -13.12 -3.34 -10.12
C GLU A 17 -13.31 -3.28 -8.61
N ARG A 18 -12.32 -2.78 -7.83
CA ARG A 18 -12.43 -2.56 -6.38
C ARG A 18 -13.37 -1.40 -6.06
N ALA A 19 -13.33 -0.32 -6.84
CA ALA A 19 -14.28 0.77 -6.73
C ALA A 19 -15.71 0.29 -7.01
N LYS A 20 -15.91 -0.44 -8.09
CA LYS A 20 -17.16 -1.09 -8.44
C LYS A 20 -17.63 -2.08 -7.37
N GLY A 21 -16.71 -2.73 -6.69
CA GLY A 21 -16.95 -3.62 -5.54
C GLY A 21 -17.36 -2.91 -4.26
N GLY A 22 -17.32 -1.58 -4.22
CA GLY A 22 -17.81 -0.76 -3.10
C GLY A 22 -16.74 -0.28 -2.14
N ALA A 23 -15.46 -0.31 -2.52
CA ALA A 23 -14.42 0.38 -1.76
C ALA A 23 -14.73 1.89 -1.72
N GLY A 24 -14.76 2.50 -0.52
CA GLY A 24 -15.03 3.93 -0.36
C GLY A 24 -13.80 4.80 -0.61
N LEU A 25 -12.62 4.29 -0.24
CA LEU A 25 -11.33 4.91 -0.51
C LEU A 25 -10.40 3.85 -1.12
N ILE A 26 -9.73 4.21 -2.19
CA ILE A 26 -8.68 3.41 -2.83
C ILE A 26 -7.36 4.13 -2.63
N ILE A 27 -6.43 3.51 -1.92
CA ILE A 27 -5.05 3.97 -1.82
C ILE A 27 -4.25 3.23 -2.88
N THR A 28 -3.57 3.96 -3.77
CA THR A 28 -2.75 3.35 -4.82
C THR A 28 -1.56 2.61 -4.21
N GLY A 29 -0.89 1.75 -5.00
CA GLY A 29 0.47 1.32 -4.64
C GLY A 29 1.42 2.51 -4.61
N ALA A 30 2.60 2.31 -4.01
CA ALA A 30 3.63 3.32 -3.93
C ALA A 30 4.05 3.81 -5.33
N ASN A 31 3.86 5.10 -5.59
CA ASN A 31 4.38 5.76 -6.77
C ASN A 31 5.73 6.38 -6.44
N VAL A 32 6.77 5.95 -7.12
CA VAL A 32 8.12 6.48 -6.93
C VAL A 32 8.20 7.90 -7.51
N VAL A 33 8.70 8.83 -6.70
CA VAL A 33 8.79 10.25 -7.08
C VAL A 33 10.01 10.57 -7.95
N SER A 34 10.98 9.66 -8.03
CA SER A 34 12.19 9.81 -8.84
C SER A 34 12.86 8.46 -9.07
N THR A 35 13.34 8.23 -10.28
CA THR A 35 14.16 7.06 -10.66
C THR A 35 15.65 7.26 -10.49
N LYS A 36 16.09 8.44 -10.03
CA LYS A 36 17.51 8.72 -9.83
C LYS A 36 18.20 7.72 -8.90
N TYR A 37 17.49 7.26 -7.86
CA TYR A 37 18.01 6.34 -6.85
C TYR A 37 17.33 4.98 -6.85
N GLU A 38 16.26 4.83 -7.63
CA GLU A 38 15.45 3.63 -7.70
C GLU A 38 15.49 3.07 -9.12
N PRO A 39 16.05 1.87 -9.32
CA PRO A 39 15.87 1.18 -10.58
C PRO A 39 14.40 0.75 -10.70
N ARG A 40 13.84 0.87 -11.89
CA ARG A 40 12.51 0.32 -12.18
C ARG A 40 12.44 -1.17 -11.80
N PRO A 41 11.33 -1.65 -11.19
CA PRO A 41 10.04 -1.67 -11.88
C PRO A 41 8.86 -1.09 -11.08
N CYS A 42 8.99 -0.02 -10.34
CA CYS A 42 7.88 0.57 -9.61
C CYS A 42 6.99 1.43 -10.52
N THR A 43 5.73 1.65 -10.09
CA THR A 43 4.89 2.71 -10.67
C THR A 43 5.52 4.05 -10.32
N GLU A 44 5.45 5.01 -11.23
CA GLU A 44 6.07 6.33 -11.07
C GLU A 44 5.04 7.45 -11.15
N LEU A 45 5.31 8.52 -10.41
CA LEU A 45 4.68 9.81 -10.58
C LEU A 45 5.76 10.89 -10.50
N SER A 46 6.74 10.79 -11.39
CA SER A 46 7.97 11.60 -11.42
C SER A 46 7.97 12.67 -12.50
N ASP A 47 7.02 12.60 -13.43
CA ASP A 47 6.91 13.50 -14.59
C ASP A 47 5.44 13.68 -15.00
N PHE A 48 5.16 14.79 -15.72
CA PHE A 48 3.80 15.15 -16.13
C PHE A 48 3.14 14.11 -17.06
N HIS A 49 3.91 13.35 -17.84
CA HIS A 49 3.34 12.33 -18.74
C HIS A 49 2.65 11.17 -17.98
N HIS A 50 2.95 10.96 -16.69
CA HIS A 50 2.25 9.97 -15.87
C HIS A 50 0.82 10.39 -15.47
N VAL A 51 0.51 11.71 -15.56
CA VAL A 51 -0.76 12.29 -15.10
C VAL A 51 -1.94 11.71 -15.85
N GLU A 52 -1.86 11.56 -17.18
CA GLU A 52 -2.96 11.06 -18.01
C GLU A 52 -3.45 9.68 -17.56
N ARG A 53 -2.51 8.76 -17.35
CA ARG A 53 -2.84 7.38 -16.96
C ARG A 53 -3.38 7.30 -15.53
N LEU A 54 -2.85 8.11 -14.63
CA LEU A 54 -3.35 8.25 -13.26
C LEU A 54 -4.75 8.90 -13.25
N ASN A 55 -4.99 9.94 -14.05
CA ASN A 55 -6.30 10.54 -14.19
C ASN A 55 -7.34 9.52 -14.67
N MET A 56 -7.03 8.72 -15.70
CA MET A 56 -7.94 7.64 -16.16
C MET A 56 -8.30 6.67 -15.04
N LEU A 57 -7.35 6.28 -14.19
CA LEU A 57 -7.59 5.44 -13.02
C LEU A 57 -8.57 6.12 -12.07
N ILE A 58 -8.30 7.38 -11.74
CA ILE A 58 -9.09 8.16 -10.78
C ILE A 58 -10.53 8.35 -11.29
N GLU A 59 -10.71 8.78 -12.53
CA GLU A 59 -12.03 8.97 -13.13
C GLU A 59 -12.86 7.68 -13.13
N ARG A 60 -12.24 6.54 -13.44
CA ARG A 60 -12.93 5.24 -13.40
C ARG A 60 -13.33 4.82 -11.99
N CYS A 61 -12.50 5.12 -10.98
CA CYS A 61 -12.86 4.89 -9.58
C CYS A 61 -13.99 5.83 -9.14
N HIS A 62 -13.91 7.12 -9.49
CA HIS A 62 -14.93 8.12 -9.20
C HIS A 62 -16.29 7.77 -9.80
N ALA A 63 -16.34 7.13 -10.98
CA ALA A 63 -17.58 6.67 -11.60
C ALA A 63 -18.41 5.72 -10.73
N TYR A 64 -17.78 5.06 -9.76
CA TYR A 64 -18.43 4.19 -8.78
C TYR A 64 -18.52 4.81 -7.38
N GLY A 65 -18.14 6.08 -7.22
CA GLY A 65 -18.21 6.83 -5.97
C GLY A 65 -17.04 6.60 -5.01
N ALA A 66 -16.03 5.84 -5.41
CA ALA A 66 -14.82 5.66 -4.60
C ALA A 66 -13.93 6.91 -4.70
N LYS A 67 -13.32 7.30 -3.57
CA LYS A 67 -12.25 8.29 -3.50
C LYS A 67 -10.90 7.65 -3.79
N VAL A 68 -9.93 8.42 -4.30
CA VAL A 68 -8.59 7.91 -4.61
C VAL A 68 -7.53 8.72 -3.87
N CYS A 69 -6.74 8.00 -3.08
CA CYS A 69 -5.55 8.49 -2.41
C CYS A 69 -4.31 8.03 -3.18
N VAL A 70 -3.48 8.97 -3.59
CA VAL A 70 -2.23 8.66 -4.30
C VAL A 70 -1.10 8.52 -3.30
N GLN A 71 -0.53 7.32 -3.19
CA GLN A 71 0.61 7.07 -2.31
C GLN A 71 1.91 7.45 -3.01
N LEU A 72 2.72 8.30 -2.37
CA LEU A 72 4.01 8.81 -2.86
C LEU A 72 5.16 8.18 -2.07
N SER A 73 6.18 7.69 -2.77
CA SER A 73 7.36 7.08 -2.16
C SER A 73 8.64 7.75 -2.64
N PRO A 74 9.49 8.26 -1.73
CA PRO A 74 10.81 8.75 -2.11
C PRO A 74 11.80 7.62 -2.47
N GLY A 75 11.43 6.34 -2.23
CA GLY A 75 12.20 5.20 -2.67
C GLY A 75 12.14 3.98 -1.75
N LEU A 76 12.73 2.88 -2.22
CA LEU A 76 12.81 1.60 -1.50
C LEU A 76 14.01 1.57 -0.54
N GLY A 77 15.05 2.35 -0.85
CA GLY A 77 16.26 2.36 -0.06
C GLY A 77 16.98 1.01 -0.06
N ARG A 78 17.42 0.53 1.12
CA ARG A 78 18.09 -0.78 1.27
C ARG A 78 17.24 -1.99 0.83
N GLN A 79 15.95 -1.78 0.57
CA GLN A 79 15.01 -2.82 0.11
C GLN A 79 14.99 -2.98 -1.42
N GLN A 80 15.85 -2.27 -2.15
CA GLN A 80 16.01 -2.46 -3.58
C GLN A 80 16.37 -3.92 -3.88
N PHE A 81 15.67 -4.55 -4.85
CA PHE A 81 15.79 -5.99 -5.14
C PHE A 81 16.09 -6.31 -6.61
N THR A 82 16.20 -5.30 -7.46
CA THR A 82 16.30 -5.49 -8.91
C THR A 82 17.73 -5.45 -9.44
N ASP A 83 18.66 -4.81 -8.71
CA ASP A 83 20.07 -4.70 -9.12
C ASP A 83 21.00 -5.29 -8.05
N PRO A 84 21.54 -6.51 -8.28
CA PRO A 84 22.46 -7.17 -7.35
C PRO A 84 23.91 -6.65 -7.44
N PHE A 85 24.20 -5.69 -8.32
CA PHE A 85 25.56 -5.23 -8.59
C PHE A 85 25.83 -3.80 -8.10
N THR A 86 24.78 -2.97 -8.03
CA THR A 86 24.91 -1.57 -7.62
C THR A 86 24.45 -1.40 -6.19
N PRO A 87 25.30 -0.88 -5.28
CA PRO A 87 24.90 -0.55 -3.92
C PRO A 87 23.72 0.44 -3.91
N PRO A 88 22.59 0.08 -3.27
CA PRO A 88 21.47 1.00 -3.15
C PRO A 88 21.80 2.15 -2.19
N TYR A 89 20.94 3.16 -2.19
CA TYR A 89 21.03 4.27 -1.23
C TYR A 89 20.18 3.97 0.02
N SER A 90 20.60 4.48 1.18
CA SER A 90 19.88 4.33 2.45
C SER A 90 20.16 5.50 3.39
N ALA A 91 19.54 5.51 4.56
CA ALA A 91 19.83 6.49 5.62
C ALA A 91 21.30 6.45 6.04
N GLY A 92 21.88 5.25 6.15
CA GLY A 92 23.26 5.04 6.58
C GLY A 92 23.98 3.97 5.77
N SER A 93 25.26 3.76 6.08
CA SER A 93 26.08 2.67 5.52
C SER A 93 25.75 1.35 6.20
N VAL A 94 24.75 0.66 5.69
CA VAL A 94 24.23 -0.63 6.20
C VAL A 94 24.10 -1.63 5.06
N GLY A 95 24.00 -2.94 5.37
CA GLY A 95 23.79 -3.97 4.35
C GLY A 95 22.47 -3.79 3.62
N ALA A 96 22.47 -3.98 2.30
CA ALA A 96 21.23 -4.10 1.53
C ALA A 96 20.48 -5.36 1.96
N PHE A 97 19.16 -5.31 2.01
CA PHE A 97 18.37 -6.44 2.53
C PHE A 97 18.48 -7.69 1.63
N TRP A 98 18.22 -7.53 0.34
CA TRP A 98 18.22 -8.64 -0.63
C TRP A 98 19.62 -9.09 -1.05
N PHE A 99 20.60 -8.19 -0.92
CA PHE A 99 21.99 -8.41 -1.31
C PHE A 99 22.92 -8.00 -0.16
N PRO A 100 22.99 -8.75 0.96
CA PRO A 100 23.69 -8.33 2.19
C PRO A 100 25.17 -8.03 2.01
N ASN A 101 25.79 -8.53 0.94
CA ASN A 101 27.18 -8.25 0.59
C ASN A 101 27.38 -6.83 0.01
N LEU A 102 26.30 -6.17 -0.41
CA LEU A 102 26.33 -4.79 -0.85
C LEU A 102 26.07 -3.88 0.34
N ILE A 103 26.99 -2.94 0.57
CA ILE A 103 26.82 -1.90 1.58
C ILE A 103 26.18 -0.68 0.93
N CYS A 104 25.05 -0.27 1.47
CA CYS A 104 24.30 0.90 1.00
C CYS A 104 25.15 2.16 1.07
N LYS A 105 24.95 3.06 0.13
CA LYS A 105 25.48 4.43 0.14
C LYS A 105 24.57 5.32 0.97
N PRO A 106 25.05 6.05 1.96
CA PRO A 106 24.25 7.03 2.67
C PRO A 106 23.86 8.18 1.73
N PHE A 107 22.61 8.63 1.80
CA PHE A 107 22.20 9.84 1.10
C PHE A 107 22.97 11.05 1.58
N SER A 108 23.42 11.92 0.67
CA SER A 108 23.90 13.26 1.01
C SER A 108 22.71 14.16 1.39
N LYS A 109 22.97 15.33 1.99
CA LYS A 109 21.92 16.31 2.28
C LYS A 109 21.29 16.85 1.00
N GLU A 110 22.09 17.04 -0.03
CA GLU A 110 21.66 17.48 -1.35
C GLU A 110 20.72 16.44 -1.99
N ASP A 111 21.00 15.16 -1.81
CA ASP A 111 20.12 14.08 -2.30
C ASP A 111 18.79 14.04 -1.53
N ILE A 112 18.83 14.27 -0.21
CA ILE A 112 17.61 14.35 0.62
C ILE A 112 16.76 15.54 0.16
N HIS A 113 17.33 16.73 0.03
CA HIS A 113 16.61 17.92 -0.45
C HIS A 113 16.02 17.71 -1.85
N TYR A 114 16.79 17.09 -2.75
CA TYR A 114 16.28 16.73 -4.08
C TYR A 114 15.04 15.81 -3.99
N LEU A 115 15.04 14.81 -3.12
CA LEU A 115 13.88 13.93 -2.94
C LEU A 115 12.69 14.65 -2.30
N VAL A 116 12.92 15.55 -1.36
CA VAL A 116 11.87 16.42 -0.77
C VAL A 116 11.18 17.24 -1.85
N GLU A 117 11.96 17.90 -2.72
CA GLU A 117 11.42 18.66 -3.85
C GLU A 117 10.61 17.76 -4.80
N LYS A 118 11.11 16.55 -5.09
CA LYS A 118 10.41 15.58 -5.94
C LYS A 118 9.10 15.08 -5.32
N VAL A 119 9.06 14.87 -4.02
CA VAL A 119 7.82 14.52 -3.31
C VAL A 119 6.79 15.66 -3.47
N GLY A 120 7.18 16.90 -3.25
CA GLY A 120 6.30 18.06 -3.46
C GLY A 120 5.82 18.19 -4.90
N TYR A 121 6.69 18.00 -5.88
CA TYR A 121 6.32 18.01 -7.30
C TYR A 121 5.35 16.88 -7.64
N SER A 122 5.61 15.67 -7.19
CA SER A 122 4.71 14.53 -7.42
C SER A 122 3.34 14.73 -6.76
N ALA A 123 3.29 15.40 -5.61
CA ALA A 123 2.01 15.78 -5.00
C ALA A 123 1.22 16.74 -5.91
N SER A 124 1.86 17.71 -6.55
CA SER A 124 1.18 18.58 -7.54
C SER A 124 0.69 17.81 -8.77
N LEU A 125 1.43 16.77 -9.20
CA LEU A 125 0.98 15.88 -10.29
C LEU A 125 -0.26 15.06 -9.88
N ALA A 126 -0.32 14.61 -8.62
CA ALA A 126 -1.50 13.91 -8.09
C ALA A 126 -2.74 14.82 -8.07
N VAL A 127 -2.58 16.10 -7.70
CA VAL A 127 -3.64 17.13 -7.81
C VAL A 127 -4.09 17.27 -9.26
N ASN A 128 -3.16 17.42 -10.19
CA ASN A 128 -3.47 17.55 -11.62
C ASN A 128 -4.19 16.31 -12.19
N ALA A 129 -3.92 15.12 -11.65
CA ALA A 129 -4.62 13.91 -12.01
C ALA A 129 -6.03 13.79 -11.40
N GLY A 130 -6.39 14.66 -10.46
CA GLY A 130 -7.70 14.65 -9.80
C GLY A 130 -7.79 13.80 -8.54
N ALA A 131 -6.66 13.51 -7.88
CA ALA A 131 -6.63 12.78 -6.61
C ALA A 131 -7.44 13.48 -5.52
N ASP A 132 -8.07 12.70 -4.64
CA ASP A 132 -8.84 13.23 -3.50
C ASP A 132 -7.95 13.46 -2.27
N CYS A 133 -6.87 12.72 -2.14
CA CYS A 133 -5.87 12.86 -1.06
C CYS A 133 -4.52 12.28 -1.49
N VAL A 134 -3.48 12.56 -0.70
CA VAL A 134 -2.12 12.03 -0.90
C VAL A 134 -1.69 11.31 0.36
N GLU A 135 -0.98 10.19 0.19
CA GLU A 135 -0.37 9.45 1.30
C GLU A 135 1.15 9.39 1.13
N LEU A 136 1.90 9.75 2.16
CA LEU A 136 3.36 9.58 2.20
C LEU A 136 3.73 8.18 2.70
N HIS A 137 4.53 7.46 1.92
CA HIS A 137 4.97 6.09 2.20
C HIS A 137 6.19 6.08 3.13
N ALA A 138 5.98 5.84 4.43
CA ALA A 138 7.01 5.91 5.47
C ALA A 138 7.02 4.66 6.39
N TYR A 139 6.75 3.46 5.85
CA TYR A 139 6.61 2.24 6.64
C TYR A 139 7.52 1.09 6.18
N GLY A 140 7.50 -0.01 6.95
CA GLY A 140 7.91 -1.36 6.55
C GLY A 140 9.40 -1.55 6.27
N GLY A 141 10.28 -0.64 6.72
CA GLY A 141 11.71 -0.70 6.43
C GLY A 141 12.09 -0.10 5.07
N TYR A 142 11.17 0.62 4.38
CA TYR A 142 11.48 1.40 3.18
C TYR A 142 12.19 2.72 3.52
N LEU A 143 12.53 3.53 2.54
CA LEU A 143 13.50 4.62 2.69
C LEU A 143 13.22 5.53 3.89
N LEU A 144 12.01 6.09 4.04
CA LEU A 144 11.72 6.98 5.18
C LEU A 144 11.77 6.24 6.52
N ASP A 145 11.29 4.98 6.58
CA ASP A 145 11.37 4.18 7.81
C ASP A 145 12.82 3.82 8.17
N GLN A 146 13.73 3.74 7.16
CA GLN A 146 15.16 3.59 7.42
C GLN A 146 15.76 4.80 8.11
N PHE A 147 15.30 6.01 7.78
CA PHE A 147 15.70 7.22 8.49
C PHE A 147 15.17 7.24 9.93
N HIS A 148 13.96 6.75 10.16
CA HIS A 148 13.37 6.69 11.50
C HIS A 148 14.09 5.72 12.45
N SER A 149 14.66 4.64 11.93
CA SER A 149 15.18 3.53 12.73
C SER A 149 16.67 3.69 13.07
N VAL A 150 17.00 3.58 14.35
CA VAL A 150 18.39 3.55 14.83
C VAL A 150 19.19 2.36 14.30
N GLN A 151 18.51 1.31 13.82
CA GLN A 151 19.15 0.11 13.26
C GLN A 151 19.80 0.38 11.89
N TRP A 152 19.24 1.33 11.14
CA TRP A 152 19.70 1.64 9.78
C TRP A 152 20.21 3.06 9.62
N ASN A 153 19.87 3.97 10.55
CA ASN A 153 20.30 5.37 10.54
C ASN A 153 21.45 5.57 11.54
N ASN A 154 22.66 5.46 11.05
CA ASN A 154 23.89 5.74 11.81
C ASN A 154 24.48 7.14 11.53
N ARG A 155 23.64 8.08 11.07
CA ARG A 155 24.05 9.46 10.75
C ARG A 155 24.36 10.26 12.01
N THR A 156 25.28 11.21 11.85
CA THR A 156 25.69 12.16 12.91
C THR A 156 25.31 13.60 12.58
N ASP A 157 24.63 13.82 11.46
CA ASP A 157 24.09 15.12 11.05
C ASP A 157 22.64 15.31 11.55
N GLU A 158 21.98 16.38 11.07
CA GLU A 158 20.60 16.74 11.45
C GLU A 158 19.51 15.75 11.03
N TYR A 159 19.87 14.70 10.29
CA TYR A 159 18.95 13.60 9.90
C TYR A 159 19.17 12.34 10.74
N GLY A 160 20.02 12.37 11.76
CA GLY A 160 20.35 11.22 12.61
C GLY A 160 20.39 11.54 14.10
N GLY A 161 20.57 10.53 14.93
CA GLY A 161 20.61 10.66 16.38
C GLY A 161 19.24 10.71 17.05
N THR A 162 18.77 11.88 17.50
CA THR A 162 17.48 12.00 18.20
C THR A 162 16.29 11.62 17.32
N LEU A 163 15.15 11.30 17.92
CA LEU A 163 13.93 10.93 17.17
C LEU A 163 13.50 12.08 16.24
N GLU A 164 13.54 13.32 16.72
CA GLU A 164 13.19 14.51 15.93
C GLU A 164 14.07 14.64 14.68
N ASN A 165 15.36 14.39 14.82
CA ASN A 165 16.31 14.41 13.69
C ASN A 165 16.02 13.25 12.72
N ARG A 166 15.77 12.06 13.23
CA ARG A 166 15.44 10.89 12.40
C ARG A 166 14.11 11.06 11.65
N MET A 167 13.16 11.82 12.22
CA MET A 167 11.88 12.16 11.58
C MET A 167 11.99 13.34 10.58
N ARG A 168 13.06 14.11 10.60
CA ARG A 168 13.22 15.35 9.83
C ARG A 168 12.92 15.19 8.34
N PHE A 169 13.48 14.18 7.69
CA PHE A 169 13.22 13.93 6.26
C PHE A 169 11.73 13.73 5.95
N THR A 170 11.04 12.97 6.79
CA THR A 170 9.58 12.77 6.66
C THR A 170 8.81 14.08 6.87
N LEU A 171 9.21 14.90 7.85
CA LEU A 171 8.55 16.18 8.13
C LEU A 171 8.76 17.18 6.97
N GLU A 172 9.95 17.23 6.40
CA GLU A 172 10.24 18.04 5.20
C GLU A 172 9.42 17.57 3.99
N CYS A 173 9.24 16.25 3.81
CA CYS A 173 8.34 15.73 2.78
C CYS A 173 6.88 16.14 3.00
N ILE A 174 6.37 16.06 4.23
CA ILE A 174 5.01 16.51 4.58
C ILE A 174 4.85 18.00 4.27
N GLU A 175 5.80 18.82 4.67
CA GLU A 175 5.80 20.26 4.37
C GLU A 175 5.80 20.52 2.86
N ALA A 176 6.64 19.78 2.11
CA ALA A 176 6.70 19.91 0.66
C ALA A 176 5.38 19.48 -0.02
N ILE A 177 4.73 18.42 0.45
CA ILE A 177 3.40 18.04 -0.03
C ILE A 177 2.42 19.19 0.23
N LYS A 178 2.29 19.66 1.47
CA LYS A 178 1.32 20.69 1.88
C LYS A 178 1.51 22.01 1.13
N LYS A 179 2.72 22.37 0.73
CA LYS A 179 3.00 23.53 -0.12
C LYS A 179 2.55 23.36 -1.58
N ASN A 180 2.34 22.14 -2.03
CA ASN A 180 2.07 21.82 -3.44
C ASN A 180 0.67 21.26 -3.68
N VAL A 181 -0.18 21.13 -2.64
CA VAL A 181 -1.56 20.71 -2.74
C VAL A 181 -2.49 21.79 -2.18
N PRO A 182 -3.77 21.82 -2.59
CA PRO A 182 -4.76 22.72 -1.97
C PRO A 182 -4.93 22.42 -0.47
N ASP A 183 -5.21 23.44 0.34
CA ASP A 183 -5.45 23.31 1.79
C ASP A 183 -6.60 22.34 2.12
N THR A 184 -7.48 22.10 1.17
CA THR A 184 -8.62 21.17 1.30
C THR A 184 -8.28 19.72 0.98
N MET A 185 -7.05 19.44 0.49
CA MET A 185 -6.62 18.07 0.16
C MET A 185 -5.99 17.41 1.37
N PRO A 186 -6.57 16.32 1.90
CA PRO A 186 -5.99 15.59 3.01
C PRO A 186 -4.63 14.99 2.69
N VAL A 187 -3.71 15.07 3.67
CA VAL A 187 -2.37 14.46 3.63
C VAL A 187 -2.29 13.36 4.67
N LEU A 188 -2.13 12.14 4.23
CA LEU A 188 -2.00 10.95 5.06
C LEU A 188 -0.54 10.53 5.15
N VAL A 189 -0.18 9.81 6.21
CA VAL A 189 1.13 9.16 6.34
C VAL A 189 0.94 7.70 6.73
N LYS A 190 1.47 6.79 5.90
CA LYS A 190 1.60 5.37 6.28
C LYS A 190 2.94 5.17 6.97
N PHE A 191 2.93 4.70 8.22
CA PHE A 191 4.15 4.53 9.02
C PHE A 191 4.13 3.27 9.88
N THR A 192 5.30 2.87 10.39
CA THR A 192 5.49 1.71 11.26
C THR A 192 5.81 2.17 12.69
N PRO A 193 4.85 2.26 13.60
CA PRO A 193 5.13 2.61 15.00
C PRO A 193 5.84 1.50 15.78
N HIS A 194 5.68 0.24 15.38
CA HIS A 194 6.31 -0.92 16.03
C HIS A 194 6.84 -1.91 14.99
N GLN A 195 8.14 -2.13 14.95
CA GLN A 195 8.77 -3.01 13.95
C GLN A 195 8.62 -4.50 14.28
N ARG A 196 8.20 -4.86 15.51
CA ARG A 196 7.98 -6.24 15.99
C ARG A 196 9.19 -7.16 15.83
N VAL A 197 10.39 -6.61 15.86
CA VAL A 197 11.67 -7.30 15.84
C VAL A 197 12.40 -6.99 17.15
N GLU A 198 12.98 -7.98 17.80
CA GLU A 198 13.71 -7.78 19.05
C GLU A 198 14.86 -6.78 18.87
N GLY A 199 14.95 -5.80 19.75
CA GLY A 199 15.96 -4.74 19.71
C GLY A 199 15.68 -3.64 18.66
N PHE A 200 14.56 -3.71 17.92
CA PHE A 200 14.15 -2.67 16.99
C PHE A 200 13.14 -1.70 17.67
N ARG A 201 12.55 -0.80 16.87
CA ARG A 201 11.58 0.20 17.35
C ARG A 201 10.43 -0.45 18.12
N THR A 202 10.20 0.03 19.35
CA THR A 202 9.08 -0.34 20.20
C THR A 202 7.90 0.60 20.01
N ILE A 203 6.75 0.20 20.57
CA ILE A 203 5.53 1.01 20.51
C ILE A 203 5.69 2.38 21.22
N ASP A 204 6.52 2.48 22.25
CA ASP A 204 6.73 3.75 22.97
C ASP A 204 7.34 4.82 22.05
N GLU A 205 8.36 4.47 21.27
CA GLU A 205 8.90 5.37 20.25
C GLU A 205 7.86 5.64 19.14
N GLY A 206 7.08 4.64 18.75
CA GLY A 206 6.01 4.78 17.77
C GLY A 206 4.91 5.76 18.20
N ILE A 207 4.58 5.81 19.48
CA ILE A 207 3.65 6.77 20.06
C ILE A 207 4.18 8.20 19.92
N GLU A 208 5.47 8.42 20.21
CA GLU A 208 6.07 9.74 20.03
C GLU A 208 6.15 10.14 18.55
N MET A 209 6.42 9.18 17.64
CA MET A 209 6.34 9.42 16.19
C MET A 209 4.94 9.86 15.76
N ALA A 210 3.89 9.20 16.24
CA ALA A 210 2.50 9.56 15.92
C ALA A 210 2.16 11.00 16.34
N LYS A 211 2.56 11.41 17.55
CA LYS A 211 2.38 12.77 18.05
C LYS A 211 3.14 13.80 17.20
N ILE A 212 4.37 13.47 16.76
CA ILE A 212 5.17 14.34 15.88
C ILE A 212 4.47 14.50 14.54
N LEU A 213 3.95 13.42 13.94
CA LEU A 213 3.21 13.46 12.67
C LEU A 213 1.91 14.26 12.78
N GLU A 214 1.12 14.06 13.85
CA GLU A 214 -0.08 14.85 14.11
C GLU A 214 0.24 16.34 14.25
N LYS A 215 1.28 16.68 15.01
CA LYS A 215 1.75 18.07 15.17
C LYS A 215 2.22 18.68 13.84
N ALA A 216 2.75 17.88 12.92
CA ALA A 216 3.09 18.33 11.57
C ALA A 216 1.84 18.60 10.69
N GLY A 217 0.66 18.31 11.20
CA GLY A 217 -0.62 18.61 10.58
C GLY A 217 -1.02 17.59 9.51
N VAL A 218 -0.69 16.32 9.68
CA VAL A 218 -1.26 15.24 8.86
C VAL A 218 -2.75 15.08 9.20
N ASP A 219 -3.56 14.72 8.19
CA ASP A 219 -5.01 14.63 8.34
C ASP A 219 -5.50 13.24 8.75
N ALA A 220 -4.67 12.20 8.55
CA ALA A 220 -4.91 10.85 9.05
C ALA A 220 -3.62 10.05 9.10
N LEU A 221 -3.59 9.01 9.95
CA LEU A 221 -2.47 8.08 10.09
C LEU A 221 -2.88 6.69 9.58
N HIS A 222 -2.09 6.15 8.65
CA HIS A 222 -2.21 4.76 8.23
C HIS A 222 -1.19 3.93 9.02
N VAL A 223 -1.69 3.18 9.99
CA VAL A 223 -0.86 2.49 10.99
C VAL A 223 -0.64 1.05 10.57
N ASP A 224 0.61 0.72 10.24
CA ASP A 224 1.06 -0.63 9.91
C ASP A 224 2.10 -1.12 10.92
N THR A 225 2.53 -2.37 10.91
CA THR A 225 3.52 -2.94 11.83
C THR A 225 4.51 -3.85 11.11
N GLY A 226 5.64 -4.11 11.75
CA GLY A 226 6.65 -5.01 11.24
C GLY A 226 7.57 -4.38 10.20
N CYS A 227 8.55 -5.14 9.79
CA CYS A 227 9.49 -4.79 8.72
C CYS A 227 9.99 -6.08 8.04
N TYR A 228 10.89 -5.94 7.08
CA TYR A 228 11.38 -7.07 6.28
C TYR A 228 12.17 -8.11 7.07
N GLU A 229 12.79 -7.73 8.18
CA GLU A 229 13.58 -8.61 9.04
C GLU A 229 12.74 -9.74 9.64
N GLU A 230 11.46 -9.46 9.93
CA GLU A 230 10.46 -10.45 10.32
C GLU A 230 9.21 -10.30 9.48
N TRP A 231 9.30 -10.73 8.24
CA TRP A 231 8.31 -10.48 7.20
C TRP A 231 6.88 -10.87 7.56
N PHE A 232 6.71 -12.00 8.28
CA PHE A 232 5.41 -12.47 8.73
C PHE A 232 4.72 -11.55 9.74
N GLN A 233 5.46 -10.61 10.36
CA GLN A 233 4.91 -9.56 11.22
C GLN A 233 4.37 -8.37 10.41
N ALA A 234 4.96 -8.11 9.24
CA ALA A 234 4.53 -7.04 8.35
C ALA A 234 3.40 -7.48 7.41
N ILE A 235 3.46 -8.69 6.89
CA ILE A 235 2.57 -9.20 5.85
C ILE A 235 1.80 -10.42 6.35
N THR A 236 0.47 -10.36 6.22
CA THR A 236 -0.43 -11.44 6.59
C THR A 236 -0.06 -12.75 5.89
N THR A 237 0.06 -13.82 6.66
CA THR A 237 0.27 -15.20 6.20
C THR A 237 -0.93 -16.08 6.56
N VAL A 238 -0.92 -17.33 6.12
CA VAL A 238 -1.94 -18.33 6.52
C VAL A 238 -1.97 -18.57 8.04
N TYR A 239 -0.87 -18.31 8.73
CA TYR A 239 -0.75 -18.48 10.19
C TYR A 239 -1.10 -17.21 10.99
N SER A 240 -1.27 -16.07 10.34
CA SER A 240 -1.58 -14.81 11.00
C SER A 240 -3.00 -14.84 11.56
N LYS A 241 -3.14 -14.52 12.86
CA LYS A 241 -4.46 -14.32 13.48
C LYS A 241 -5.17 -13.12 12.84
N GLU A 242 -6.50 -13.17 12.81
CA GLU A 242 -7.30 -12.04 12.38
C GLU A 242 -7.10 -10.86 13.32
N GLY A 243 -6.97 -9.66 12.75
CA GLY A 243 -6.73 -8.44 13.51
C GLY A 243 -5.41 -8.40 14.29
N TYR A 244 -4.38 -9.13 13.89
CA TYR A 244 -3.13 -9.27 14.66
C TYR A 244 -2.33 -7.97 14.84
N LYS A 245 -2.72 -6.88 14.19
CA LYS A 245 -2.09 -5.55 14.31
C LYS A 245 -2.93 -4.58 15.17
N LEU A 246 -4.15 -4.96 15.58
CA LEU A 246 -5.09 -4.07 16.27
C LEU A 246 -4.55 -3.54 17.62
N ASP A 247 -3.68 -4.28 18.29
CA ASP A 247 -3.02 -3.84 19.52
C ASP A 247 -2.18 -2.56 19.31
N VAL A 248 -1.37 -2.54 18.25
CA VAL A 248 -0.54 -1.38 17.90
C VAL A 248 -1.40 -0.23 17.39
N GLN A 249 -2.40 -0.53 16.57
CA GLN A 249 -3.32 0.48 16.01
C GLN A 249 -4.10 1.17 17.13
N LYS A 250 -4.58 0.39 18.12
CA LYS A 250 -5.23 0.94 19.31
C LYS A 250 -4.28 1.85 20.11
N ALA A 251 -3.05 1.42 20.36
CA ALA A 251 -2.09 2.22 21.11
C ALA A 251 -1.81 3.58 20.43
N ILE A 252 -1.84 3.65 19.11
CA ILE A 252 -1.73 4.90 18.37
C ILE A 252 -3.04 5.69 18.45
N LYS A 253 -4.20 5.03 18.23
CA LYS A 253 -5.51 5.70 18.30
C LYS A 253 -5.77 6.37 19.63
N ASP A 254 -5.30 5.78 20.72
CA ASP A 254 -5.48 6.30 22.08
C ASP A 254 -4.69 7.61 22.36
N VAL A 255 -3.74 7.98 21.49
CA VAL A 255 -2.85 9.14 21.71
C VAL A 255 -2.93 10.22 20.64
N VAL A 256 -3.71 10.02 19.59
CA VAL A 256 -3.93 10.99 18.50
C VAL A 256 -5.42 11.32 18.35
N SER A 257 -5.70 12.52 17.84
CA SER A 257 -7.06 12.98 17.53
C SER A 257 -7.44 12.78 16.06
N VAL A 258 -6.44 12.68 15.18
CA VAL A 258 -6.67 12.41 13.74
C VAL A 258 -7.19 10.99 13.52
N PRO A 259 -7.92 10.76 12.42
CA PRO A 259 -8.37 9.43 12.06
C PRO A 259 -7.21 8.43 11.90
N VAL A 260 -7.47 7.19 12.31
CA VAL A 260 -6.54 6.06 12.16
C VAL A 260 -7.11 5.03 11.18
N LEU A 261 -6.36 4.76 10.13
CA LEU A 261 -6.58 3.67 9.20
C LEU A 261 -5.66 2.50 9.57
N GLY A 262 -6.20 1.30 9.66
CA GLY A 262 -5.43 0.10 10.00
C GLY A 262 -5.74 -1.08 9.10
N ASP A 263 -4.76 -1.94 8.96
CA ASP A 263 -4.84 -3.21 8.24
C ASP A 263 -4.40 -4.38 9.15
N GLY A 264 -4.18 -5.56 8.59
CA GLY A 264 -3.65 -6.70 9.34
C GLY A 264 -4.64 -7.85 9.50
N ASN A 265 -4.95 -8.50 8.39
CA ASN A 265 -5.87 -9.65 8.34
C ASN A 265 -7.28 -9.33 8.87
N LEU A 266 -7.85 -8.21 8.43
CA LEU A 266 -9.22 -7.79 8.75
C LEU A 266 -10.24 -8.32 7.72
N LYS A 267 -10.00 -9.51 7.17
CA LYS A 267 -10.86 -10.12 6.14
C LYS A 267 -12.20 -10.60 6.67
N ASP A 268 -12.26 -10.98 7.96
CA ASP A 268 -13.49 -11.34 8.64
C ASP A 268 -14.33 -10.07 8.90
N PRO A 269 -15.57 -9.98 8.37
CA PRO A 269 -16.42 -8.82 8.55
C PRO A 269 -16.71 -8.46 10.01
N GLU A 270 -16.88 -9.45 10.88
CA GLU A 270 -17.19 -9.23 12.30
C GLU A 270 -15.98 -8.64 13.04
N VAL A 271 -14.76 -9.13 12.73
CA VAL A 271 -13.52 -8.57 13.30
C VAL A 271 -13.31 -7.13 12.82
N ALA A 272 -13.52 -6.89 11.53
CA ALA A 272 -13.38 -5.56 10.93
C ALA A 272 -14.41 -4.56 11.51
N LYS A 273 -15.69 -4.97 11.62
CA LYS A 273 -16.76 -4.18 12.21
C LYS A 273 -16.47 -3.85 13.67
N LYS A 274 -16.10 -4.86 14.46
CA LYS A 274 -15.78 -4.69 15.87
C LYS A 274 -14.60 -3.74 16.10
N ALA A 275 -13.57 -3.76 15.24
CA ALA A 275 -12.44 -2.84 15.34
C ALA A 275 -12.87 -1.36 15.21
N VAL A 276 -13.92 -1.07 14.41
CA VAL A 276 -14.48 0.28 14.29
C VAL A 276 -15.43 0.58 15.44
N GLU A 277 -16.31 -0.34 15.81
CA GLU A 277 -17.28 -0.15 16.91
C GLU A 277 -16.59 0.08 18.26
N ASP A 278 -15.48 -0.62 18.51
CA ASP A 278 -14.66 -0.48 19.73
C ASP A 278 -13.77 0.78 19.67
N GLY A 279 -13.82 1.58 18.61
CA GLY A 279 -13.02 2.80 18.45
C GLY A 279 -11.51 2.56 18.30
N ILE A 280 -11.11 1.37 17.82
CA ILE A 280 -9.70 1.05 17.55
C ILE A 280 -9.27 1.68 16.23
N LEU A 281 -10.15 1.65 15.24
CA LEU A 281 -9.94 2.20 13.89
C LEU A 281 -11.07 3.13 13.50
N ASP A 282 -10.76 4.12 12.67
CA ASP A 282 -11.75 4.90 11.94
C ASP A 282 -12.01 4.33 10.54
N TYR A 283 -10.99 3.69 9.95
CA TYR A 283 -11.06 3.07 8.63
C TYR A 283 -10.38 1.72 8.60
N VAL A 284 -11.02 0.74 7.94
CA VAL A 284 -10.51 -0.62 7.74
C VAL A 284 -9.80 -0.71 6.40
N GLY A 285 -8.51 -1.06 6.42
CA GLY A 285 -7.68 -1.30 5.24
C GLY A 285 -7.66 -2.78 4.85
N LEU A 286 -7.99 -3.07 3.60
CA LEU A 286 -7.99 -4.41 3.04
C LEU A 286 -7.16 -4.45 1.75
N ALA A 287 -6.03 -5.18 1.77
CA ALA A 287 -5.22 -5.43 0.57
C ALA A 287 -5.48 -6.83 0.01
N HIS A 288 -4.96 -7.87 0.67
CA HIS A 288 -5.05 -9.25 0.21
C HIS A 288 -6.50 -9.73 -0.02
N GLN A 289 -7.42 -9.35 0.87
CA GLN A 289 -8.83 -9.72 0.73
C GLN A 289 -9.46 -9.11 -0.53
N MET A 290 -9.07 -7.89 -0.89
CA MET A 290 -9.57 -7.23 -2.10
C MET A 290 -8.97 -7.79 -3.41
N LEU A 291 -7.84 -8.54 -3.33
CA LEU A 291 -7.39 -9.35 -4.46
C LEU A 291 -8.25 -10.61 -4.61
N ALA A 292 -8.55 -11.26 -3.49
CA ALA A 292 -9.35 -12.49 -3.47
C ALA A 292 -10.82 -12.23 -3.85
N ASP A 293 -11.40 -11.15 -3.33
CA ASP A 293 -12.78 -10.75 -3.59
C ASP A 293 -12.92 -9.22 -3.62
N PRO A 294 -12.91 -8.60 -4.80
CA PRO A 294 -13.07 -7.15 -4.93
C PRO A 294 -14.47 -6.65 -4.50
N TYR A 295 -15.45 -7.55 -4.37
CA TYR A 295 -16.82 -7.22 -3.95
C TYR A 295 -17.07 -7.42 -2.44
N TRP A 296 -16.04 -7.66 -1.66
CA TRP A 296 -16.17 -7.82 -0.21
C TRP A 296 -17.02 -6.71 0.45
N PRO A 297 -16.78 -5.39 0.17
CA PRO A 297 -17.57 -4.34 0.81
C PRO A 297 -19.07 -4.40 0.46
N LYS A 298 -19.40 -4.68 -0.80
CA LYS A 298 -20.80 -4.81 -1.23
C LYS A 298 -21.49 -6.02 -0.63
N LYS A 299 -20.79 -7.15 -0.52
CA LYS A 299 -21.31 -8.38 0.08
C LYS A 299 -21.60 -8.18 1.56
N VAL A 300 -20.66 -7.61 2.31
CA VAL A 300 -20.85 -7.27 3.73
C VAL A 300 -22.02 -6.28 3.90
N LYS A 301 -22.08 -5.22 3.10
CA LYS A 301 -23.19 -4.26 3.16
C LYS A 301 -24.57 -4.89 2.85
N ALA A 302 -24.59 -5.93 2.03
CA ALA A 302 -25.82 -6.65 1.64
C ALA A 302 -26.14 -7.82 2.56
N HIS A 303 -25.34 -8.11 3.59
CA HIS A 303 -25.45 -9.29 4.46
C HIS A 303 -25.40 -10.61 3.68
N HIS A 304 -24.41 -10.72 2.79
CA HIS A 304 -24.10 -11.90 1.98
C HIS A 304 -22.65 -12.34 2.22
N GLU A 305 -22.25 -12.42 3.48
CA GLU A 305 -20.90 -12.78 3.91
C GLU A 305 -20.53 -14.21 3.49
N GLU A 306 -21.51 -15.10 3.37
CA GLU A 306 -21.35 -16.47 2.89
C GLU A 306 -20.87 -16.57 1.43
N ASP A 307 -21.07 -15.50 0.64
CA ASP A 307 -20.62 -15.40 -0.75
C ASP A 307 -19.20 -14.87 -0.89
N ILE A 308 -18.55 -14.45 0.21
CA ILE A 308 -17.19 -13.90 0.17
C ILE A 308 -16.19 -15.01 -0.14
N ALA A 309 -15.36 -14.79 -1.17
CA ALA A 309 -14.19 -15.61 -1.44
C ALA A 309 -13.03 -15.16 -0.51
N PRO A 310 -12.70 -15.93 0.56
CA PRO A 310 -11.71 -15.48 1.53
C PRO A 310 -10.29 -15.59 0.99
N CYS A 311 -9.44 -14.61 1.32
CA CYS A 311 -8.01 -14.72 1.13
C CYS A 311 -7.45 -15.83 2.02
N VAL A 312 -6.68 -16.75 1.43
CA VAL A 312 -6.08 -17.90 2.15
C VAL A 312 -4.68 -17.60 2.71
N GLY A 313 -4.16 -16.39 2.55
CA GLY A 313 -2.86 -15.98 3.09
C GLY A 313 -1.65 -16.68 2.45
N CYS A 314 -1.78 -17.20 1.23
CA CYS A 314 -0.72 -17.95 0.55
C CYS A 314 0.44 -17.09 0.02
N ASN A 315 0.27 -15.77 -0.10
CA ASN A 315 1.24 -14.79 -0.60
C ASN A 315 1.75 -15.02 -2.05
N GLU A 316 1.07 -15.83 -2.86
CA GLU A 316 1.38 -16.01 -4.29
C GLU A 316 1.33 -14.68 -5.07
N CYS A 317 0.39 -13.79 -4.73
CA CYS A 317 0.32 -12.45 -5.31
C CYS A 317 1.59 -11.63 -5.03
N LEU A 318 2.14 -11.74 -3.82
CA LEU A 318 3.37 -11.06 -3.42
C LEU A 318 4.58 -11.62 -4.15
N LEU A 319 4.69 -12.96 -4.23
CA LEU A 319 5.76 -13.64 -4.97
C LEU A 319 5.77 -13.22 -6.44
N ALA A 320 4.60 -13.07 -7.07
CA ALA A 320 4.49 -12.57 -8.44
C ALA A 320 5.09 -11.17 -8.58
N GLY A 321 4.76 -10.23 -7.68
CA GLY A 321 5.30 -8.88 -7.69
C GLY A 321 6.83 -8.84 -7.56
N PHE A 322 7.40 -9.57 -6.60
CA PHE A 322 8.87 -9.66 -6.43
C PHE A 322 9.58 -10.41 -7.55
N SER A 323 8.87 -11.26 -8.30
CA SER A 323 9.42 -11.94 -9.47
C SER A 323 9.29 -11.12 -10.76
N GLY A 324 8.89 -9.84 -10.66
CA GLY A 324 8.70 -8.96 -11.83
C GLY A 324 7.53 -9.37 -12.73
N LYS A 325 6.60 -10.17 -12.22
CA LYS A 325 5.38 -10.59 -12.93
C LYS A 325 4.22 -9.70 -12.53
N HIS A 326 3.18 -9.65 -13.36
CA HIS A 326 1.93 -9.03 -12.96
C HIS A 326 1.25 -9.83 -11.83
N TYR A 327 0.49 -9.13 -11.00
CA TYR A 327 -0.21 -9.75 -9.88
C TYR A 327 -1.26 -10.76 -10.34
N TYR A 328 -1.46 -11.80 -9.52
CA TYR A 328 -2.56 -12.75 -9.65
C TYR A 328 -2.96 -13.22 -8.25
N CYS A 329 -4.10 -13.88 -8.13
CA CYS A 329 -4.57 -14.44 -6.88
C CYS A 329 -4.87 -15.93 -7.04
N ALA A 330 -4.44 -16.75 -6.06
CA ALA A 330 -4.66 -18.19 -6.08
C ALA A 330 -6.16 -18.58 -6.01
N VAL A 331 -7.01 -17.70 -5.44
CA VAL A 331 -8.45 -17.95 -5.29
C VAL A 331 -9.32 -17.10 -6.23
N ASN A 332 -8.76 -16.08 -6.87
CA ASN A 332 -9.46 -15.23 -7.83
C ASN A 332 -8.76 -15.21 -9.18
N PRO A 333 -9.19 -16.03 -10.14
CA PRO A 333 -8.55 -16.11 -11.46
C PRO A 333 -8.70 -14.82 -12.30
N LEU A 334 -9.61 -13.92 -11.92
CA LEU A 334 -9.81 -12.65 -12.63
C LEU A 334 -8.92 -11.52 -12.08
N CYS A 335 -8.22 -11.73 -10.97
CA CYS A 335 -7.35 -10.73 -10.38
C CYS A 335 -6.27 -10.28 -11.39
N TYR A 336 -6.23 -8.98 -11.69
CA TYR A 336 -5.37 -8.37 -12.71
C TYR A 336 -5.67 -8.80 -14.17
N ALA A 337 -6.84 -9.42 -14.37
CA ALA A 337 -7.33 -9.85 -15.68
C ALA A 337 -8.85 -9.60 -15.80
N GLU A 338 -9.34 -8.60 -15.06
CA GLU A 338 -10.76 -8.34 -14.84
C GLU A 338 -11.53 -8.16 -16.16
N LYS A 339 -10.93 -7.51 -17.15
CA LYS A 339 -11.55 -7.32 -18.48
C LYS A 339 -11.11 -8.35 -19.50
N ALA A 340 -9.91 -8.92 -19.38
CA ALA A 340 -9.38 -9.89 -20.32
C ALA A 340 -10.21 -11.18 -20.36
N TYR A 341 -10.75 -11.59 -19.22
CA TYR A 341 -11.60 -12.77 -19.05
C TYR A 341 -13.03 -12.41 -18.62
N ALA A 342 -13.47 -11.18 -18.90
CA ALA A 342 -14.85 -10.79 -18.66
C ALA A 342 -15.79 -11.78 -19.34
N LEU A 343 -16.70 -12.37 -18.53
CA LEU A 343 -17.67 -13.30 -19.09
C LEU A 343 -18.61 -12.56 -20.03
N PRO A 344 -18.85 -13.06 -21.25
CA PRO A 344 -19.83 -12.48 -22.13
C PRO A 344 -21.20 -12.43 -21.46
N LEU A 345 -21.98 -11.40 -21.73
CA LEU A 345 -23.34 -11.29 -21.23
C LEU A 345 -24.15 -12.54 -21.57
N PRO A 346 -25.11 -12.96 -20.73
CA PRO A 346 -26.04 -14.05 -21.04
C PRO A 346 -26.71 -13.80 -22.39
N ASN A 347 -26.68 -14.79 -23.27
CA ASN A 347 -27.29 -14.68 -24.60
C ASN A 347 -28.74 -15.21 -24.65
N GLY A 348 -29.29 -15.60 -23.52
CA GLY A 348 -30.66 -16.14 -23.38
C GLY A 348 -30.86 -17.56 -23.96
N GLN A 349 -29.84 -18.18 -24.52
CA GLN A 349 -29.94 -19.53 -25.07
C GLN A 349 -29.78 -20.58 -23.96
N LYS A 350 -30.80 -21.36 -23.72
CA LYS A 350 -30.71 -22.51 -22.81
C LYS A 350 -29.96 -23.65 -23.51
N ARG A 351 -28.92 -24.15 -22.85
CA ARG A 351 -28.12 -25.30 -23.31
C ARG A 351 -27.94 -26.29 -22.18
N ASN A 352 -27.91 -27.57 -22.51
CA ASN A 352 -27.47 -28.58 -21.57
C ASN A 352 -25.96 -28.66 -21.60
N VAL A 353 -25.33 -28.44 -20.43
CA VAL A 353 -23.87 -28.49 -20.27
C VAL A 353 -23.52 -29.64 -19.36
N LEU A 354 -22.74 -30.59 -19.84
CA LEU A 354 -22.16 -31.67 -19.06
C LEU A 354 -20.76 -31.29 -18.61
N VAL A 355 -20.53 -31.22 -17.30
CA VAL A 355 -19.22 -30.99 -16.72
C VAL A 355 -18.68 -32.33 -16.18
N ILE A 356 -17.55 -32.77 -16.73
CA ILE A 356 -16.87 -33.99 -16.32
C ILE A 356 -15.74 -33.62 -15.35
N GLY A 357 -15.89 -34.03 -14.09
CA GLY A 357 -14.98 -33.78 -13.00
C GLY A 357 -15.50 -32.73 -12.00
N GLY A 358 -15.48 -33.09 -10.70
CA GLY A 358 -15.94 -32.24 -9.58
C GLY A 358 -14.83 -31.46 -8.86
N GLY A 359 -13.65 -31.32 -9.47
CA GLY A 359 -12.56 -30.47 -8.94
C GLY A 359 -12.86 -28.97 -9.10
N PRO A 360 -11.96 -28.08 -8.61
CA PRO A 360 -12.18 -26.62 -8.65
C PRO A 360 -12.55 -26.08 -10.03
N ALA A 361 -11.90 -26.56 -11.08
CA ALA A 361 -12.18 -26.15 -12.46
C ALA A 361 -13.59 -26.58 -12.91
N GLY A 362 -13.99 -27.80 -12.60
CA GLY A 362 -15.32 -28.30 -12.95
C GLY A 362 -16.44 -27.60 -12.17
N MET A 363 -16.24 -27.36 -10.88
CA MET A 363 -17.17 -26.59 -10.06
C MET A 363 -17.34 -25.16 -10.60
N MET A 364 -16.23 -24.47 -10.95
CA MET A 364 -16.28 -23.13 -11.52
C MET A 364 -16.94 -23.12 -12.91
N ALA A 365 -16.70 -24.13 -13.73
CA ALA A 365 -17.36 -24.28 -15.03
C ALA A 365 -18.88 -24.44 -14.86
N ALA A 366 -19.34 -25.26 -13.90
CA ALA A 366 -20.76 -25.43 -13.60
C ALA A 366 -21.42 -24.15 -13.10
N ILE A 367 -20.78 -23.44 -12.17
CA ILE A 367 -21.23 -22.13 -11.66
C ILE A 367 -21.35 -21.13 -12.81
N THR A 368 -20.32 -21.04 -13.65
CA THR A 368 -20.28 -20.12 -14.80
C THR A 368 -21.39 -20.45 -15.81
N ALA A 369 -21.57 -21.73 -16.13
CA ALA A 369 -22.64 -22.16 -17.04
C ALA A 369 -24.04 -21.84 -16.48
N LYS A 370 -24.23 -21.97 -15.17
CA LYS A 370 -25.50 -21.62 -14.52
C LYS A 370 -25.80 -20.12 -14.52
N ARG A 371 -24.76 -19.29 -14.39
CA ARG A 371 -24.87 -17.81 -14.39
C ARG A 371 -25.11 -17.24 -15.78
N ARG A 372 -24.78 -17.96 -16.84
CA ARG A 372 -24.99 -17.58 -18.24
C ARG A 372 -26.31 -18.10 -18.80
#